data_6cfa7a449976eb9605a5ad9efe745c80
#
_entry.id   6cfa7a449976eb9605a5ad9efe745c80
#
_cell.length_a   1.000
_cell.length_b   1.000
_cell.length_c   1.000
_cell.angle_alpha   90.00
_cell.angle_beta   90.00
_cell.angle_gamma   90.00
#
_symmetry.space_group_name_H-M   'P 1'
#
loop_
_entity.id
_entity.type
_entity.pdbx_description
1 polymer ?
#
loop_
_entity_poly.entity_id
_entity_poly.type
_entity_poly.pdbx_seq_one_letter_code
_entity_poly.pdbx_strand_id
1 'polypeptide(L)'
;RVSPAVVVVVSALLSVVGFALVLALTGVVVVATAAGILAATGPALAIGWRARTRRQATRVVWPDLVDQLVSSVRAGSSLPDAMVGLAGVGPDLTRSAFAELALTYRTTGNFALALDELKARLADPVADRIVETVRMSREVGGTELTTVLRNLSGYLRQEAAIRSEVLARQSWVVNAARLGVAAPWVVLLLLA
;
A
#
# COMPACT_ATOMS: atom_id res chain seq x y z
N ARG A 1 1.12 6.23 12.84
CA ARG A 1 0.08 7.12 12.25
C ARG A 1 0.57 8.56 12.42
N VAL A 2 0.92 9.24 11.33
CA VAL A 2 1.26 10.68 11.40
C VAL A 2 -0.06 11.42 11.56
N SER A 3 -0.22 12.21 12.63
CA SER A 3 -1.45 12.98 12.82
C SER A 3 -1.59 14.02 11.70
N PRO A 4 -2.80 14.27 11.19
CA PRO A 4 -3.02 15.25 10.13
C PRO A 4 -2.55 16.66 10.54
N ALA A 5 -2.60 16.97 11.83
CA ALA A 5 -2.12 18.23 12.36
C ALA A 5 -0.61 18.43 12.17
N VAL A 6 0.21 17.39 12.36
CA VAL A 6 1.67 17.45 12.15
C VAL A 6 1.99 17.71 10.67
N VAL A 7 1.24 17.11 9.76
CA VAL A 7 1.43 17.33 8.31
C VAL A 7 1.14 18.77 7.94
N VAL A 8 0.06 19.34 8.45
CA VAL A 8 -0.32 20.74 8.19
C VAL A 8 0.74 21.70 8.74
N VAL A 9 1.22 21.48 9.96
CA VAL A 9 2.24 22.34 10.59
C VAL A 9 3.56 22.27 9.80
N VAL A 10 4.01 21.07 9.42
CA VAL A 10 5.24 20.91 8.64
C VAL A 10 5.11 21.53 7.25
N SER A 11 3.96 21.40 6.60
CA SER A 11 3.70 22.04 5.30
C SER A 11 3.72 23.56 5.39
N ALA A 12 3.11 24.14 6.44
CA ALA A 12 3.11 25.58 6.67
C ALA A 12 4.53 26.11 6.95
N LEU A 13 5.31 25.42 7.77
CA LEU A 13 6.70 25.78 8.05
C LEU A 13 7.56 25.76 6.78
N LEU A 14 7.46 24.69 5.99
CA LEU A 14 8.20 24.58 4.73
C LEU A 14 7.80 25.63 3.70
N SER A 15 6.51 26.00 3.67
CA SER A 15 6.01 27.07 2.81
C SER A 15 6.63 28.43 3.19
N VAL A 16 6.65 28.77 4.47
CA VAL A 16 7.23 30.03 4.96
C VAL A 16 8.73 30.08 4.74
N VAL A 17 9.45 29.01 5.03
CA VAL A 17 10.89 28.92 4.82
C VAL A 17 11.23 28.99 3.33
N GLY A 18 10.51 28.27 2.47
CA GLY A 18 10.71 28.30 1.02
C GLY A 18 10.44 29.68 0.42
N PHE A 19 9.37 30.33 0.86
CA PHE A 19 9.04 31.71 0.47
C PHE A 19 10.14 32.69 0.88
N ALA A 20 10.54 32.69 2.17
CA ALA A 20 11.55 33.60 2.68
C ALA A 20 12.91 33.44 2.01
N LEU A 21 13.34 32.19 1.79
CA LEU A 21 14.62 31.88 1.18
C LEU A 21 14.68 32.34 -0.29
N VAL A 22 13.63 32.08 -1.07
CA VAL A 22 13.59 32.49 -2.48
C VAL A 22 13.42 34.01 -2.60
N LEU A 23 12.66 34.64 -1.69
CA LEU A 23 12.53 36.10 -1.67
C LEU A 23 13.89 36.77 -1.38
N ALA A 24 14.66 36.23 -0.43
CA ALA A 24 15.98 36.74 -0.08
C ALA A 24 17.02 36.60 -1.23
N LEU A 25 16.91 35.53 -2.04
CA LEU A 25 17.82 35.25 -3.13
C LEU A 25 17.48 36.01 -4.43
N THR A 26 16.18 36.14 -4.73
CA THR A 26 15.74 36.66 -6.05
C THR A 26 15.17 38.06 -5.98
N GLY A 27 14.70 38.53 -4.82
CA GLY A 27 13.99 39.78 -4.64
C GLY A 27 12.62 39.85 -5.35
N VAL A 28 12.19 38.78 -6.01
CA VAL A 28 10.96 38.73 -6.83
C VAL A 28 9.85 37.99 -6.08
N VAL A 29 8.83 38.74 -5.62
CA VAL A 29 7.71 38.23 -4.83
C VAL A 29 6.93 37.11 -5.55
N VAL A 30 6.75 37.21 -6.87
CA VAL A 30 6.01 36.21 -7.65
C VAL A 30 6.71 34.85 -7.64
N VAL A 31 8.04 34.83 -7.77
CA VAL A 31 8.84 33.61 -7.73
C VAL A 31 8.87 33.02 -6.32
N ALA A 32 8.95 33.87 -5.30
CA ALA A 32 8.92 33.45 -3.91
C ALA A 32 7.57 32.82 -3.53
N THR A 33 6.43 33.39 -3.98
CA THR A 33 5.10 32.81 -3.74
C THR A 33 4.93 31.45 -4.42
N ALA A 34 5.37 31.28 -5.65
CA ALA A 34 5.35 30.01 -6.35
C ALA A 34 6.18 28.94 -5.61
N ALA A 35 7.37 29.30 -5.13
CA ALA A 35 8.23 28.41 -4.34
C ALA A 35 7.59 28.01 -3.00
N GLY A 36 6.95 28.93 -2.31
CA GLY A 36 6.23 28.67 -1.06
C GLY A 36 5.09 27.67 -1.25
N ILE A 37 4.29 27.82 -2.32
CA ILE A 37 3.19 26.89 -2.66
C ILE A 37 3.76 25.49 -2.99
N LEU A 38 4.82 25.41 -3.77
CA LEU A 38 5.48 24.13 -4.09
C LEU A 38 6.04 23.44 -2.84
N ALA A 39 6.65 24.20 -1.93
CA ALA A 39 7.16 23.66 -0.68
C ALA A 39 6.03 23.16 0.24
N ALA A 40 4.87 23.84 0.27
CA ALA A 40 3.71 23.41 1.04
C ALA A 40 3.11 22.07 0.57
N THR A 41 3.14 21.79 -0.73
CA THR A 41 2.57 20.54 -1.30
C THR A 41 3.48 19.33 -1.12
N GLY A 42 4.78 19.52 -0.93
CA GLY A 42 5.79 18.46 -0.82
C GLY A 42 5.48 17.38 0.22
N PRO A 43 5.23 17.72 1.49
CA PRO A 43 4.94 16.74 2.54
C PRO A 43 3.69 15.90 2.28
N ALA A 44 2.62 16.52 1.76
CA ALA A 44 1.37 15.83 1.43
C ALA A 44 1.58 14.82 0.29
N LEU A 45 2.34 15.20 -0.74
CA LEU A 45 2.71 14.33 -1.86
C LEU A 45 3.61 13.18 -1.40
N ALA A 46 4.60 13.45 -0.53
CA ALA A 46 5.51 12.43 -0.01
C ALA A 46 4.78 11.38 0.83
N ILE A 47 3.84 11.79 1.68
CA ILE A 47 3.03 10.88 2.49
C ILE A 47 2.10 10.06 1.59
N GLY A 48 1.44 10.69 0.64
CA GLY A 48 0.58 10.02 -0.33
C GLY A 48 1.36 9.00 -1.17
N TRP A 49 2.55 9.35 -1.62
CA TRP A 49 3.43 8.45 -2.36
C TRP A 49 3.89 7.27 -1.50
N ARG A 50 4.32 7.52 -0.26
CA ARG A 50 4.75 6.47 0.68
C ARG A 50 3.61 5.51 1.04
N ALA A 51 2.38 6.02 1.21
CA ALA A 51 1.20 5.20 1.42
C ALA A 51 0.87 4.34 0.19
N ARG A 52 0.96 4.91 -1.02
CA ARG A 52 0.75 4.18 -2.28
C ARG A 52 1.80 3.09 -2.49
N THR A 53 3.08 3.38 -2.24
CA THR A 53 4.17 2.40 -2.38
C THR A 53 4.02 1.23 -1.41
N ARG A 54 3.66 1.50 -0.15
CA ARG A 54 3.35 0.44 0.81
C ARG A 54 2.20 -0.45 0.35
N ARG A 55 1.10 0.15 -0.09
CA ARG A 55 -0.06 -0.61 -0.61
C ARG A 55 0.28 -1.42 -1.87
N GLN A 56 1.15 -0.92 -2.73
CA GLN A 56 1.62 -1.66 -3.91
C GLN A 56 2.49 -2.86 -3.52
N ALA A 57 3.40 -2.70 -2.57
CA ALA A 57 4.23 -3.79 -2.07
C ALA A 57 3.40 -4.91 -1.43
N THR A 58 2.35 -4.56 -0.69
CA THR A 58 1.46 -5.54 -0.07
C THR A 58 0.64 -6.32 -1.11
N ARG A 59 0.25 -5.69 -2.21
CA ARG A 59 -0.60 -6.34 -3.24
C ARG A 59 0.09 -7.49 -3.99
N VAL A 60 1.40 -7.42 -4.16
CA VAL A 60 2.19 -8.49 -4.80
C VAL A 60 2.23 -9.75 -3.93
N VAL A 61 2.05 -9.59 -2.65
CA VAL A 61 2.16 -10.64 -1.62
C VAL A 61 0.87 -11.45 -1.46
N TRP A 62 -0.28 -10.87 -1.80
CA TRP A 62 -1.58 -11.49 -1.57
C TRP A 62 -1.81 -12.81 -2.32
N PRO A 63 -1.46 -12.95 -3.62
CA PRO A 63 -1.63 -14.21 -4.34
C PRO A 63 -0.89 -15.36 -3.66
N ASP A 64 0.37 -15.14 -3.27
CA ASP A 64 1.19 -16.16 -2.64
C ASP A 64 0.65 -16.56 -1.26
N LEU A 65 0.12 -15.60 -0.52
CA LEU A 65 -0.49 -15.80 0.78
C LEU A 65 -1.77 -16.64 0.67
N VAL A 66 -2.61 -16.36 -0.34
CA VAL A 66 -3.83 -17.14 -0.60
C VAL A 66 -3.48 -18.56 -1.06
N ASP A 67 -2.45 -18.73 -1.91
CA ASP A 67 -2.00 -20.05 -2.32
C ASP A 67 -1.48 -20.89 -1.14
N GLN A 68 -0.78 -20.25 -0.21
CA GLN A 68 -0.30 -20.92 1.00
C GLN A 68 -1.47 -21.34 1.90
N LEU A 69 -2.50 -20.47 2.03
CA LEU A 69 -3.72 -20.81 2.72
C LEU A 69 -4.43 -22.02 2.09
N VAL A 70 -4.59 -22.00 0.76
CA VAL A 70 -5.15 -23.13 -0.01
C VAL A 70 -4.37 -24.42 0.23
N SER A 71 -3.05 -24.33 0.21
CA SER A 71 -2.17 -25.50 0.41
C SER A 71 -2.33 -26.09 1.81
N SER A 72 -2.41 -25.25 2.84
CA SER A 72 -2.62 -25.69 4.24
C SER A 72 -3.98 -26.34 4.43
N VAL A 73 -5.04 -25.76 3.88
CA VAL A 73 -6.40 -26.34 3.96
C VAL A 73 -6.47 -27.69 3.21
N ARG A 74 -5.82 -27.79 2.04
CA ARG A 74 -5.73 -29.07 1.28
C ARG A 74 -4.93 -30.15 2.01
N ALA A 75 -3.96 -29.74 2.82
CA ALA A 75 -3.21 -30.65 3.69
C ALA A 75 -4.01 -31.12 4.93
N GLY A 76 -5.26 -30.66 5.06
CA GLY A 76 -6.17 -31.05 6.17
C GLY A 76 -6.18 -30.11 7.35
N SER A 77 -5.49 -28.96 7.29
CA SER A 77 -5.59 -27.95 8.35
C SER A 77 -6.97 -27.31 8.34
N SER A 78 -7.52 -27.04 9.53
CA SER A 78 -8.72 -26.21 9.63
C SER A 78 -8.43 -24.80 9.09
N LEU A 79 -9.47 -24.11 8.62
CA LEU A 79 -9.30 -22.74 8.10
C LEU A 79 -8.71 -21.77 9.16
N PRO A 80 -9.15 -21.79 10.42
CA PRO A 80 -8.50 -21.00 11.47
C PRO A 80 -7.02 -21.37 11.67
N ASP A 81 -6.68 -22.66 11.70
CA ASP A 81 -5.30 -23.10 11.88
C ASP A 81 -4.40 -22.72 10.70
N ALA A 82 -4.93 -22.82 9.47
CA ALA A 82 -4.23 -22.38 8.28
C ALA A 82 -3.94 -20.87 8.32
N MET A 83 -4.90 -20.05 8.77
CA MET A 83 -4.71 -18.59 8.95
C MET A 83 -3.70 -18.27 10.06
N VAL A 84 -3.74 -19.00 11.18
CA VAL A 84 -2.75 -18.87 12.27
C VAL A 84 -1.36 -19.27 11.77
N GLY A 85 -1.25 -20.30 10.94
CA GLY A 85 0.00 -20.75 10.34
C GLY A 85 0.72 -19.68 9.49
N LEU A 86 -0.03 -18.77 8.87
CA LEU A 86 0.52 -17.67 8.09
C LEU A 86 1.39 -16.70 8.94
N ALA A 87 1.23 -16.70 10.25
CA ALA A 87 2.12 -15.95 11.16
C ALA A 87 3.58 -16.42 11.09
N GLY A 88 3.83 -17.71 10.81
CA GLY A 88 5.18 -18.27 10.72
C GLY A 88 5.76 -18.29 9.31
N VAL A 89 4.91 -18.56 8.32
CA VAL A 89 5.32 -18.85 6.94
C VAL A 89 4.99 -17.70 5.97
N GLY A 90 4.12 -16.80 6.39
CA GLY A 90 3.68 -15.66 5.57
C GLY A 90 4.79 -14.64 5.31
N PRO A 91 4.60 -13.80 4.29
CA PRO A 91 5.53 -12.74 3.94
C PRO A 91 5.74 -11.74 5.08
N ASP A 92 6.95 -11.19 5.20
CA ASP A 92 7.36 -10.30 6.29
C ASP A 92 6.41 -9.10 6.49
N LEU A 93 5.86 -8.56 5.38
CA LEU A 93 4.96 -7.41 5.41
C LEU A 93 3.63 -7.68 6.13
N THR A 94 3.18 -8.92 6.16
CA THR A 94 1.89 -9.32 6.74
C THR A 94 2.05 -10.16 8.02
N ARG A 95 3.25 -10.68 8.26
CA ARG A 95 3.54 -11.61 9.37
C ARG A 95 3.10 -11.07 10.73
N SER A 96 3.36 -9.80 11.03
CA SER A 96 2.96 -9.19 12.31
C SER A 96 1.44 -9.14 12.49
N ALA A 97 0.69 -8.91 11.40
CA ALA A 97 -0.77 -8.87 11.45
C ALA A 97 -1.36 -10.27 11.68
N PHE A 98 -0.79 -11.29 11.03
CA PHE A 98 -1.20 -12.69 11.26
C PHE A 98 -0.76 -13.21 12.63
N ALA A 99 0.36 -12.73 13.19
CA ALA A 99 0.75 -13.07 14.55
C ALA A 99 -0.24 -12.55 15.59
N GLU A 100 -0.79 -11.35 15.38
CA GLU A 100 -1.86 -10.82 16.25
C GLU A 100 -3.16 -11.59 16.07
N LEU A 101 -3.56 -11.91 14.83
CA LEU A 101 -4.70 -12.80 14.58
C LEU A 101 -4.54 -14.12 15.38
N ALA A 102 -3.35 -14.72 15.30
CA ALA A 102 -3.05 -15.95 16.03
C ALA A 102 -3.16 -15.78 17.55
N LEU A 103 -2.69 -14.65 18.08
CA LEU A 103 -2.79 -14.34 19.50
C LEU A 103 -4.25 -14.16 19.91
N THR A 104 -5.01 -13.31 19.21
CA THR A 104 -6.43 -13.06 19.50
C THR A 104 -7.24 -14.35 19.41
N TYR A 105 -7.03 -15.16 18.38
CA TYR A 105 -7.77 -16.42 18.24
C TYR A 105 -7.42 -17.42 19.35
N ARG A 106 -6.15 -17.56 19.74
CA ARG A 106 -5.73 -18.45 20.83
C ARG A 106 -6.24 -18.02 22.20
N THR A 107 -6.36 -16.72 22.42
CA THR A 107 -6.80 -16.19 23.72
C THR A 107 -8.32 -16.15 23.87
N THR A 108 -9.05 -15.87 22.80
CA THR A 108 -10.51 -15.67 22.84
C THR A 108 -11.31 -16.88 22.33
N GLY A 109 -10.70 -17.75 21.52
CA GLY A 109 -11.42 -18.78 20.76
C GLY A 109 -12.34 -18.23 19.68
N ASN A 110 -12.41 -16.90 19.51
CA ASN A 110 -13.32 -16.23 18.60
C ASN A 110 -12.60 -15.84 17.29
N PHE A 111 -12.76 -16.69 16.27
CA PHE A 111 -12.14 -16.47 14.98
C PHE A 111 -12.70 -15.26 14.24
N ALA A 112 -14.00 -14.94 14.40
CA ALA A 112 -14.62 -13.79 13.76
C ALA A 112 -14.00 -12.48 14.29
N LEU A 113 -13.81 -12.37 15.60
CA LEU A 113 -13.13 -11.24 16.23
C LEU A 113 -11.70 -11.10 15.72
N ALA A 114 -10.96 -12.21 15.66
CA ALA A 114 -9.57 -12.20 15.15
C ALA A 114 -9.49 -11.74 13.68
N LEU A 115 -10.47 -12.10 12.84
CA LEU A 115 -10.58 -11.62 11.46
C LEU A 115 -10.89 -10.13 11.38
N ASP A 116 -11.74 -9.59 12.26
CA ASP A 116 -12.08 -8.17 12.29
C ASP A 116 -10.86 -7.32 12.69
N GLU A 117 -10.08 -7.77 13.66
CA GLU A 117 -8.82 -7.13 14.05
C GLU A 117 -7.79 -7.18 12.93
N LEU A 118 -7.64 -8.32 12.25
CA LEU A 118 -6.77 -8.47 11.09
C LEU A 118 -7.13 -7.46 10.00
N LYS A 119 -8.42 -7.35 9.66
CA LYS A 119 -8.95 -6.40 8.68
C LYS A 119 -8.62 -4.96 9.05
N ALA A 120 -8.88 -4.56 10.29
CA ALA A 120 -8.60 -3.21 10.80
C ALA A 120 -7.10 -2.88 10.76
N ARG A 121 -6.24 -3.87 11.01
CA ARG A 121 -4.79 -3.68 11.02
C ARG A 121 -4.18 -3.56 9.62
N LEU A 122 -4.59 -4.44 8.71
CA LEU A 122 -4.09 -4.44 7.33
C LEU A 122 -4.58 -3.21 6.56
N ALA A 123 -5.81 -2.77 6.80
CA ALA A 123 -6.44 -1.60 6.16
C ALA A 123 -6.22 -1.59 4.62
N ASP A 124 -6.36 -2.77 4.00
CA ASP A 124 -6.13 -3.01 2.57
C ASP A 124 -7.38 -3.62 1.93
N PRO A 125 -7.87 -3.08 0.80
CA PRO A 125 -9.10 -3.60 0.16
C PRO A 125 -9.00 -5.05 -0.31
N VAL A 126 -7.78 -5.53 -0.61
CA VAL A 126 -7.57 -6.94 -1.00
C VAL A 126 -7.67 -7.84 0.22
N ALA A 127 -7.06 -7.43 1.35
CA ALA A 127 -7.21 -8.12 2.62
C ALA A 127 -8.68 -8.23 3.02
N ASP A 128 -9.45 -7.15 2.86
CA ASP A 128 -10.88 -7.13 3.15
C ASP A 128 -11.63 -8.20 2.36
N ARG A 129 -11.37 -8.32 1.06
CA ARG A 129 -11.98 -9.36 0.22
C ARG A 129 -11.58 -10.77 0.65
N ILE A 130 -10.30 -10.98 0.97
CA ILE A 130 -9.82 -12.29 1.45
C ILE A 130 -10.50 -12.67 2.75
N VAL A 131 -10.56 -11.74 3.72
CA VAL A 131 -11.19 -11.97 5.01
C VAL A 131 -12.69 -12.27 4.86
N GLU A 132 -13.42 -11.52 4.03
CA GLU A 132 -14.84 -11.78 3.78
C GLU A 132 -15.05 -13.12 3.06
N THR A 133 -14.19 -13.47 2.09
CA THR A 133 -14.22 -14.79 1.45
C THR A 133 -14.00 -15.90 2.46
N VAL A 134 -13.01 -15.76 3.34
CA VAL A 134 -12.72 -16.70 4.43
C VAL A 134 -13.93 -16.84 5.39
N ARG A 135 -14.57 -15.72 5.72
CA ARG A 135 -15.76 -15.69 6.59
C ARG A 135 -16.93 -16.46 5.98
N MET A 136 -17.27 -16.16 4.72
CA MET A 136 -18.35 -16.83 3.99
C MET A 136 -18.07 -18.34 3.80
N SER A 137 -16.83 -18.67 3.49
CA SER A 137 -16.43 -20.05 3.21
C SER A 137 -16.47 -20.98 4.42
N ARG A 138 -16.45 -20.42 5.63
CA ARG A 138 -16.63 -21.18 6.86
C ARG A 138 -18.03 -21.78 6.96
N GLU A 139 -19.03 -21.16 6.34
CA GLU A 139 -20.44 -21.61 6.36
C GLU A 139 -20.72 -22.71 5.34
N VAL A 140 -19.91 -22.79 4.26
CA VAL A 140 -20.21 -23.63 3.08
C VAL A 140 -19.45 -24.98 3.07
N GLY A 141 -18.34 -25.12 3.83
CA GLY A 141 -17.58 -26.38 3.93
C GLY A 141 -16.27 -26.43 3.11
N GLY A 142 -15.39 -27.37 3.48
CA GLY A 142 -13.95 -27.32 3.10
C GLY A 142 -13.59 -27.51 1.62
N THR A 143 -14.35 -28.27 0.84
CA THR A 143 -14.03 -28.53 -0.60
C THR A 143 -14.35 -27.33 -1.49
N GLU A 144 -15.44 -26.66 -1.23
CA GLU A 144 -15.86 -25.45 -1.95
C GLU A 144 -14.96 -24.26 -1.61
N LEU A 145 -14.52 -24.16 -0.36
CA LEU A 145 -13.56 -23.18 0.11
C LEU A 145 -12.26 -23.16 -0.72
N THR A 146 -11.67 -24.33 -0.98
CA THR A 146 -10.42 -24.41 -1.75
C THR A 146 -10.60 -23.93 -3.19
N THR A 147 -11.77 -24.17 -3.78
CA THR A 147 -12.12 -23.70 -5.13
C THR A 147 -12.28 -22.18 -5.16
N VAL A 148 -13.00 -21.62 -4.20
CA VAL A 148 -13.23 -20.16 -4.10
C VAL A 148 -11.90 -19.44 -3.85
N LEU A 149 -11.08 -19.92 -2.92
CA LEU A 149 -9.76 -19.32 -2.65
C LEU A 149 -8.82 -19.43 -3.84
N ARG A 150 -8.84 -20.52 -4.61
CA ARG A 150 -8.03 -20.67 -5.81
C ARG A 150 -8.47 -19.69 -6.91
N ASN A 151 -9.77 -19.53 -7.09
CA ASN A 151 -10.31 -18.55 -8.05
C ASN A 151 -9.91 -17.13 -7.63
N LEU A 152 -9.94 -16.83 -6.32
CA LEU A 152 -9.48 -15.55 -5.79
C LEU A 152 -7.99 -15.33 -6.03
N SER A 153 -7.14 -16.34 -5.79
CA SER A 153 -5.70 -16.25 -6.09
C SER A 153 -5.45 -16.00 -7.58
N GLY A 154 -6.14 -16.74 -8.47
CA GLY A 154 -6.06 -16.51 -9.92
C GLY A 154 -6.44 -15.10 -10.32
N TYR A 155 -7.54 -14.59 -9.79
CA TYR A 155 -8.01 -13.22 -10.02
C TYR A 155 -6.97 -12.18 -9.54
N LEU A 156 -6.42 -12.35 -8.34
CA LEU A 156 -5.42 -11.45 -7.77
C LEU A 156 -4.13 -11.42 -8.60
N ARG A 157 -3.69 -12.57 -9.13
CA ARG A 157 -2.54 -12.66 -10.05
C ARG A 157 -2.81 -11.92 -11.36
N GLN A 158 -3.99 -12.11 -11.95
CA GLN A 158 -4.37 -11.42 -13.17
C GLN A 158 -4.46 -9.90 -12.95
N GLU A 159 -5.06 -9.45 -11.86
CA GLU A 159 -5.11 -8.03 -11.49
C GLU A 159 -3.70 -7.45 -11.31
N ALA A 160 -2.79 -8.19 -10.65
CA ALA A 160 -1.40 -7.77 -10.48
C ALA A 160 -0.65 -7.66 -11.82
N ALA A 161 -0.84 -8.63 -12.72
CA ALA A 161 -0.21 -8.65 -14.05
C ALA A 161 -0.67 -7.48 -14.92
N ILE A 162 -1.99 -7.23 -15.02
CA ILE A 162 -2.55 -6.10 -15.77
C ILE A 162 -2.01 -4.78 -15.24
N ARG A 163 -1.95 -4.63 -13.91
CA ARG A 163 -1.47 -3.41 -13.29
C ARG A 163 0.01 -3.18 -13.54
N SER A 164 0.84 -4.24 -13.50
CA SER A 164 2.28 -4.13 -13.78
C SER A 164 2.53 -3.69 -15.23
N GLU A 165 1.72 -4.18 -16.18
CA GLU A 165 1.79 -3.77 -17.58
C GLU A 165 1.40 -2.30 -17.77
N VAL A 166 0.33 -1.85 -17.11
CA VAL A 166 -0.08 -0.43 -17.15
C VAL A 166 1.01 0.48 -16.56
N LEU A 167 1.60 0.11 -15.42
CA LEU A 167 2.68 0.87 -14.81
C LEU A 167 3.93 0.90 -15.70
N ALA A 168 4.28 -0.21 -16.34
CA ALA A 168 5.40 -0.28 -17.26
C ALA A 168 5.21 0.67 -18.47
N ARG A 169 4.00 0.71 -19.04
CA ARG A 169 3.66 1.64 -20.13
C ARG A 169 3.67 3.09 -19.67
N GLN A 170 3.14 3.39 -18.48
CA GLN A 170 3.10 4.75 -17.94
C GLN A 170 4.48 5.28 -17.56
N SER A 171 5.41 4.42 -17.10
CA SER A 171 6.75 4.84 -16.70
C SER A 171 7.53 5.46 -17.85
N TRP A 172 7.37 4.95 -19.06
CA TRP A 172 8.02 5.49 -20.26
C TRP A 172 7.51 6.90 -20.60
N VAL A 173 6.20 7.11 -20.55
CA VAL A 173 5.57 8.42 -20.80
C VAL A 173 5.98 9.45 -19.75
N VAL A 174 6.00 9.07 -18.48
CA VAL A 174 6.42 9.97 -17.38
C VAL A 174 7.90 10.34 -17.51
N ASN A 175 8.78 9.41 -17.89
CA ASN A 175 10.20 9.69 -18.06
C ASN A 175 10.43 10.58 -19.28
N ALA A 176 9.74 10.37 -20.39
CA ALA A 176 9.78 11.24 -21.56
C ALA A 176 9.29 12.66 -21.22
N ALA A 177 8.20 12.78 -20.48
CA ALA A 177 7.69 14.08 -20.03
C ALA A 177 8.67 14.80 -19.09
N ARG A 178 9.34 14.09 -18.18
CA ARG A 178 10.38 14.66 -17.30
C ARG A 178 11.57 15.20 -18.10
N LEU A 179 12.02 14.45 -19.10
CA LEU A 179 13.07 14.90 -20.02
C LEU A 179 12.64 16.14 -20.82
N GLY A 180 11.40 16.16 -21.32
CA GLY A 180 10.86 17.31 -22.05
C GLY A 180 10.77 18.58 -21.19
N VAL A 181 10.44 18.45 -19.89
CA VAL A 181 10.42 19.58 -18.96
C VAL A 181 11.82 19.99 -18.52
N ALA A 182 12.75 19.06 -18.37
CA ALA A 182 14.12 19.36 -17.93
C ALA A 182 15.01 19.96 -19.06
N ALA A 183 14.79 19.57 -20.32
CA ALA A 183 15.61 19.99 -21.44
C ALA A 183 15.73 21.50 -21.60
N PRO A 184 14.67 22.33 -21.53
CA PRO A 184 14.79 23.78 -21.65
C PRO A 184 15.64 24.40 -20.53
N TRP A 185 15.58 23.86 -19.33
CA TRP A 185 16.37 24.34 -18.19
C TRP A 185 17.86 24.01 -18.32
N VAL A 186 18.16 22.83 -18.86
CA VAL A 186 19.54 22.44 -19.15
C VAL A 186 20.13 23.33 -20.25
N VAL A 187 19.35 23.64 -21.29
CA VAL A 187 19.79 24.56 -22.36
C VAL A 187 20.02 25.97 -21.84
N LEU A 188 19.14 26.48 -20.97
CA LEU A 188 19.33 27.81 -20.35
C LEU A 188 20.57 27.86 -19.46
N LEU A 189 20.87 26.78 -18.72
CA LEU A 189 22.08 26.68 -17.88
C LEU A 189 23.38 26.62 -18.72
N LEU A 190 23.33 26.06 -19.94
CA LEU A 190 24.48 25.97 -20.83
C LEU A 190 24.76 27.29 -21.60
N LEU A 191 23.70 28.12 -21.74
CA LEU A 191 23.78 29.39 -22.46
C LEU A 191 24.05 30.60 -21.54
N ALA A 192 23.97 30.43 -20.22
CA ALA A 192 24.23 31.42 -19.18
C ALA A 192 25.70 31.37 -18.74
#